data_ed395f69a912fb098c265cc6702e0808
#
_entry.id   ed395f69a912fb098c265cc6702e0808
#
_cell.length_a   1.000
_cell.length_b   1.000
_cell.length_c   1.000
_cell.angle_alpha   90.00
_cell.angle_beta   90.00
_cell.angle_gamma   90.00
#
_symmetry.space_group_name_H-M   'P 1'
#
loop_
_entity.id
_entity.type
_entity.pdbx_description
1 polymer ?
#
loop_
_entity_poly.entity_id
_entity_poly.type
_entity_poly.pdbx_seq_one_letter_code
_entity_poly.pdbx_strand_id
1 'polypeptide(L)'
;MLLPVSFPYPAFALLIALNGIGSGMFASPNSSSIMGSVPARQRGAASGMRSTFQNSGTALSIGVFFSVMIAGLASRLPDTLASGLRQHGVTASAAHQVASLPPVSSLFAAVLGVNPLGHLLAANGALAALPAAARQTLTGRQFFPSLISGPFRHGLIVVFAFATALSALAALASALRGTRPDRPARPDHATRPSQTTSHSK
;
A
#
# COMPACT_ATOMS: atom_id res chain seq x y z
N MET A 1 1.15 10.89 8.71
CA MET A 1 -0.28 11.15 8.42
C MET A 1 -0.61 12.64 8.41
N LEU A 2 0.30 13.44 7.90
CA LEU A 2 0.28 14.90 7.92
C LEU A 2 -0.11 15.53 6.57
N LEU A 3 -0.53 14.70 5.59
CA LEU A 3 -0.87 15.22 4.27
C LEU A 3 -2.35 15.56 4.21
N PRO A 4 -2.72 16.86 4.12
CA PRO A 4 -4.08 17.29 3.81
C PRO A 4 -4.45 16.88 2.38
N VAL A 5 -5.74 16.94 2.03
CA VAL A 5 -6.24 16.60 0.69
C VAL A 5 -5.59 17.45 -0.41
N SER A 6 -5.14 18.65 -0.05
CA SER A 6 -4.28 19.51 -0.88
C SER A 6 -2.94 19.67 -0.18
N PHE A 7 -1.91 19.03 -0.67
CA PHE A 7 -0.55 19.17 -0.14
C PHE A 7 0.36 19.87 -1.15
N PRO A 8 1.35 20.66 -0.70
CA PRO A 8 2.29 21.31 -1.59
C PRO A 8 3.17 20.29 -2.30
N TYR A 9 3.28 20.40 -3.63
CA TYR A 9 4.09 19.51 -4.46
C TYR A 9 5.52 19.29 -3.93
N PRO A 10 6.24 20.32 -3.41
CA PRO A 10 7.58 20.11 -2.86
C PRO A 10 7.65 19.13 -1.69
N ALA A 11 6.65 19.14 -0.80
CA ALA A 11 6.61 18.19 0.33
C ALA A 11 6.43 16.75 -0.15
N PHE A 12 5.60 16.54 -1.15
CA PHE A 12 5.41 15.23 -1.78
C PHE A 12 6.69 14.74 -2.47
N ALA A 13 7.33 15.60 -3.26
CA ALA A 13 8.59 15.30 -3.91
C ALA A 13 9.70 14.93 -2.91
N LEU A 14 9.80 15.65 -1.79
CA LEU A 14 10.75 15.36 -0.71
C LEU A 14 10.50 13.98 -0.09
N LEU A 15 9.23 13.64 0.19
CA LEU A 15 8.87 12.34 0.76
C LEU A 15 9.22 11.19 -0.19
N ILE A 16 8.97 11.35 -1.49
CA ILE A 16 9.35 10.35 -2.51
C ILE A 16 10.88 10.22 -2.59
N ALA A 17 11.60 11.33 -2.58
CA ALA A 17 13.06 11.32 -2.61
C ALA A 17 13.64 10.61 -1.38
N LEU A 18 13.15 10.92 -0.18
CA LEU A 18 13.55 10.24 1.06
C LEU A 18 13.25 8.74 1.03
N ASN A 19 12.08 8.34 0.51
CA ASN A 19 11.72 6.95 0.33
C ASN A 19 12.69 6.24 -0.64
N GLY A 20 13.01 6.88 -1.76
CA GLY A 20 13.96 6.35 -2.75
C GLY A 20 15.36 6.16 -2.17
N ILE A 21 15.87 7.16 -1.44
CA ILE A 21 17.17 7.11 -0.76
C ILE A 21 17.17 5.97 0.26
N GLY A 22 16.17 5.91 1.14
CA GLY A 22 16.06 4.84 2.15
C GLY A 22 16.00 3.45 1.54
N SER A 23 15.25 3.27 0.46
CA SER A 23 15.17 2.00 -0.27
C SER A 23 16.50 1.61 -0.90
N GLY A 24 17.21 2.56 -1.52
CA GLY A 24 18.53 2.33 -2.11
C GLY A 24 19.58 1.96 -1.07
N MET A 25 19.63 2.69 0.05
CA MET A 25 20.53 2.41 1.17
C MET A 25 20.30 1.04 1.81
N PHE A 26 19.08 0.54 1.81
CA PHE A 26 18.76 -0.79 2.33
C PHE A 26 19.04 -1.90 1.31
N ALA A 27 18.69 -1.70 0.04
CA ALA A 27 18.73 -2.75 -0.98
C ALA A 27 20.15 -3.27 -1.26
N SER A 28 21.14 -2.37 -1.31
CA SER A 28 22.52 -2.72 -1.65
C SER A 28 23.20 -3.58 -0.56
N PRO A 29 23.28 -3.18 0.71
CA PRO A 29 23.92 -3.98 1.74
C PRO A 29 23.16 -5.27 2.02
N ASN A 30 21.83 -5.26 1.93
CA ASN A 30 21.02 -6.46 2.10
C ASN A 30 21.32 -7.50 0.99
N SER A 31 21.45 -7.04 -0.25
CA SER A 31 21.84 -7.88 -1.39
C SER A 31 23.23 -8.50 -1.19
N SER A 32 24.20 -7.67 -0.80
CA SER A 32 25.58 -8.09 -0.55
C SER A 32 25.65 -9.11 0.59
N SER A 33 24.91 -8.91 1.67
CA SER A 33 24.84 -9.84 2.79
C SER A 33 24.29 -11.20 2.40
N ILE A 34 23.24 -11.22 1.57
CA ILE A 34 22.66 -12.48 1.07
C ILE A 34 23.65 -13.21 0.16
N MET A 35 24.27 -12.49 -0.79
CA MET A 35 25.22 -13.08 -1.72
C MET A 35 26.52 -13.52 -1.03
N GLY A 36 26.95 -12.85 0.03
CA GLY A 36 28.11 -13.22 0.85
C GLY A 36 27.86 -14.43 1.76
N SER A 37 26.61 -14.75 2.06
CA SER A 37 26.26 -15.90 2.94
C SER A 37 26.24 -17.26 2.21
N VAL A 38 26.32 -17.27 0.87
CA VAL A 38 26.28 -18.50 0.05
C VAL A 38 27.56 -18.69 -0.76
N PRO A 39 27.99 -19.96 -1.02
CA PRO A 39 29.11 -20.25 -1.88
C PRO A 39 28.93 -19.67 -3.30
N ALA A 40 30.03 -19.29 -3.96
CA ALA A 40 29.99 -18.65 -5.28
C ALA A 40 29.17 -19.45 -6.32
N ARG A 41 29.28 -20.76 -6.32
CA ARG A 41 28.53 -21.66 -7.24
C ARG A 41 27.02 -21.67 -7.02
N GLN A 42 26.52 -21.21 -5.87
CA GLN A 42 25.10 -21.20 -5.53
C GLN A 42 24.48 -19.81 -5.58
N ARG A 43 25.25 -18.76 -5.89
CA ARG A 43 24.76 -17.38 -5.92
C ARG A 43 23.64 -17.15 -6.94
N GLY A 44 23.67 -17.86 -8.07
CA GLY A 44 22.58 -17.82 -9.07
C GLY A 44 21.26 -18.32 -8.50
N ALA A 45 21.27 -19.49 -7.83
CA ALA A 45 20.09 -20.04 -7.18
C ALA A 45 19.59 -19.14 -6.05
N ALA A 46 20.49 -18.59 -5.22
CA ALA A 46 20.15 -17.67 -4.15
C ALA A 46 19.52 -16.37 -4.68
N SER A 47 20.02 -15.84 -5.81
CA SER A 47 19.43 -14.66 -6.46
C SER A 47 18.04 -14.97 -7.00
N GLY A 48 17.83 -16.08 -7.66
CA GLY A 48 16.51 -16.53 -8.15
C GLY A 48 15.51 -16.69 -7.01
N MET A 49 15.90 -17.37 -5.94
CA MET A 49 15.07 -17.54 -4.75
C MET A 49 14.69 -16.19 -4.13
N ARG A 50 15.66 -15.27 -3.97
CA ARG A 50 15.40 -13.91 -3.48
C ARG A 50 14.36 -13.19 -4.35
N SER A 51 14.52 -13.20 -5.68
CA SER A 51 13.55 -12.59 -6.61
C SER A 51 12.17 -13.19 -6.47
N THR A 52 12.07 -14.51 -6.35
CA THR A 52 10.78 -15.20 -6.15
C THR A 52 10.11 -14.75 -4.86
N PHE A 53 10.83 -14.74 -3.74
CA PHE A 53 10.27 -14.24 -2.47
C PHE A 53 9.87 -12.78 -2.52
N GLN A 54 10.68 -11.93 -3.15
CA GLN A 54 10.37 -10.51 -3.32
C GLN A 54 9.09 -10.29 -4.15
N ASN A 55 8.96 -10.97 -5.29
CA ASN A 55 7.78 -10.85 -6.14
C ASN A 55 6.53 -11.43 -5.48
N SER A 56 6.64 -12.59 -4.84
CA SER A 56 5.55 -13.20 -4.09
C SER A 56 5.11 -12.31 -2.92
N GLY A 57 6.06 -11.75 -2.18
CA GLY A 57 5.79 -10.81 -1.10
C GLY A 57 5.08 -9.54 -1.60
N THR A 58 5.48 -9.01 -2.75
CA THR A 58 4.82 -7.85 -3.37
C THR A 58 3.39 -8.19 -3.76
N ALA A 59 3.16 -9.29 -4.45
CA ALA A 59 1.82 -9.71 -4.86
C ALA A 59 0.90 -9.93 -3.64
N LEU A 60 1.40 -10.62 -2.61
CA LEU A 60 0.66 -10.87 -1.38
C LEU A 60 0.35 -9.57 -0.63
N SER A 61 1.30 -8.64 -0.56
CA SER A 61 1.11 -7.36 0.14
C SER A 61 0.04 -6.50 -0.52
N ILE A 62 -0.05 -6.48 -1.85
CA ILE A 62 -1.11 -5.77 -2.57
C ILE A 62 -2.49 -6.30 -2.14
N GLY A 63 -2.66 -7.63 -2.13
CA GLY A 63 -3.91 -8.26 -1.71
C GLY A 63 -4.29 -7.94 -0.27
N VAL A 64 -3.32 -8.07 0.65
CA VAL A 64 -3.53 -7.79 2.08
C VAL A 64 -3.88 -6.32 2.32
N PHE A 65 -3.09 -5.39 1.77
CA PHE A 65 -3.33 -3.96 1.96
C PHE A 65 -4.65 -3.50 1.34
N PHE A 66 -5.01 -4.01 0.17
CA PHE A 66 -6.29 -3.72 -0.45
C PHE A 66 -7.45 -4.23 0.40
N SER A 67 -7.35 -5.45 0.95
CA SER A 67 -8.35 -6.02 1.84
C SER A 67 -8.53 -5.21 3.13
N VAL A 68 -7.42 -4.80 3.75
CA VAL A 68 -7.45 -3.94 4.95
C VAL A 68 -8.06 -2.57 4.64
N MET A 69 -7.73 -1.99 3.49
CA MET A 69 -8.32 -0.72 3.05
C MET A 69 -9.84 -0.85 2.85
N ILE A 70 -10.29 -1.91 2.18
CA ILE A 70 -11.73 -2.16 1.97
C ILE A 70 -12.44 -2.37 3.31
N ALA A 71 -11.87 -3.12 4.23
CA ALA A 71 -12.42 -3.31 5.57
C ALA A 71 -12.53 -1.99 6.33
N GLY A 72 -11.49 -1.15 6.28
CA GLY A 72 -11.50 0.19 6.87
C GLY A 72 -12.54 1.13 6.24
N LEU A 73 -12.73 1.04 4.94
CA LEU A 73 -13.78 1.77 4.23
C LEU A 73 -15.17 1.26 4.64
N ALA A 74 -15.36 -0.06 4.63
CA ALA A 74 -16.63 -0.72 4.95
C ALA A 74 -17.14 -0.36 6.35
N SER A 75 -16.24 -0.17 7.31
CA SER A 75 -16.60 0.15 8.70
C SER A 75 -17.25 1.54 8.88
N ARG A 76 -17.03 2.47 7.95
CA ARG A 76 -17.51 3.86 8.06
C ARG A 76 -18.46 4.28 6.95
N LEU A 77 -18.43 3.58 5.82
CA LEU A 77 -19.18 3.95 4.62
C LEU A 77 -20.69 3.97 4.84
N PRO A 78 -21.31 2.93 5.46
CA PRO A 78 -22.77 2.92 5.65
C PRO A 78 -23.27 4.12 6.45
N ASP A 79 -22.65 4.41 7.58
CA ASP A 79 -23.04 5.52 8.45
C ASP A 79 -22.85 6.86 7.77
N THR A 80 -21.77 7.03 7.01
CA THR A 80 -21.48 8.27 6.29
C THR A 80 -22.47 8.49 5.16
N LEU A 81 -22.79 7.45 4.38
CA LEU A 81 -23.79 7.53 3.32
C LEU A 81 -25.17 7.83 3.91
N ALA A 82 -25.61 7.08 4.93
CA ALA A 82 -26.90 7.28 5.55
C ALA A 82 -27.05 8.67 6.17
N SER A 83 -26.04 9.17 6.89
CA SER A 83 -26.08 10.49 7.52
C SER A 83 -26.04 11.62 6.49
N GLY A 84 -25.17 11.52 5.49
CA GLY A 84 -25.08 12.51 4.43
C GLY A 84 -26.36 12.65 3.60
N LEU A 85 -27.00 11.52 3.29
CA LEU A 85 -28.29 11.52 2.56
C LEU A 85 -29.42 12.11 3.42
N ARG A 86 -29.48 11.75 4.71
CA ARG A 86 -30.49 12.30 5.64
C ARG A 86 -30.36 13.81 5.84
N GLN A 87 -29.15 14.36 5.88
CA GLN A 87 -28.91 15.81 5.95
C GLN A 87 -29.52 16.57 4.77
N HIS A 88 -29.71 15.89 3.63
CA HIS A 88 -30.32 16.48 2.42
C HIS A 88 -31.80 16.08 2.26
N GLY A 89 -32.44 15.60 3.32
CA GLY A 89 -33.88 15.32 3.35
C GLY A 89 -34.30 13.95 2.81
N VAL A 90 -33.35 13.06 2.50
CA VAL A 90 -33.67 11.69 2.09
C VAL A 90 -34.23 10.91 3.29
N THR A 91 -35.31 10.15 3.09
CA THR A 91 -35.94 9.34 4.13
C THR A 91 -34.96 8.28 4.66
N ALA A 92 -35.13 7.87 5.94
CA ALA A 92 -34.24 6.90 6.56
C ALA A 92 -34.19 5.58 5.79
N SER A 93 -35.34 5.10 5.28
CA SER A 93 -35.42 3.85 4.51
C SER A 93 -34.62 3.91 3.19
N ALA A 94 -34.78 4.99 2.43
CA ALA A 94 -34.04 5.19 1.19
C ALA A 94 -32.53 5.40 1.46
N ALA A 95 -32.18 6.13 2.52
CA ALA A 95 -30.79 6.33 2.91
C ALA A 95 -30.12 5.01 3.32
N HIS A 96 -30.81 4.12 4.04
CA HIS A 96 -30.28 2.79 4.39
C HIS A 96 -30.10 1.89 3.17
N GLN A 97 -31.03 1.92 2.20
CA GLN A 97 -30.87 1.15 0.97
C GLN A 97 -29.61 1.57 0.18
N VAL A 98 -29.36 2.87 0.10
CA VAL A 98 -28.12 3.37 -0.53
C VAL A 98 -26.87 3.06 0.32
N ALA A 99 -26.99 3.11 1.65
CA ALA A 99 -25.91 2.77 2.56
C ALA A 99 -25.50 1.29 2.50
N SER A 100 -26.34 0.42 2.01
CA SER A 100 -26.03 -1.01 1.80
C SER A 100 -25.22 -1.31 0.53
N LEU A 101 -24.81 -0.29 -0.22
CA LEU A 101 -23.93 -0.46 -1.39
C LEU A 101 -22.62 -1.13 -1.01
N PRO A 102 -22.14 -2.10 -1.82
CA PRO A 102 -20.85 -2.71 -1.59
C PRO A 102 -19.72 -1.67 -1.56
N PRO A 103 -18.83 -1.70 -0.56
CA PRO A 103 -17.73 -0.74 -0.43
C PRO A 103 -16.84 -0.64 -1.66
N VAL A 104 -16.57 -1.78 -2.31
CA VAL A 104 -15.75 -1.86 -3.53
C VAL A 104 -16.42 -1.11 -4.69
N SER A 105 -17.70 -1.34 -4.92
CA SER A 105 -18.47 -0.65 -5.98
C SER A 105 -18.52 0.86 -5.74
N SER A 106 -18.71 1.27 -4.48
CA SER A 106 -18.72 2.67 -4.07
C SER A 106 -17.36 3.35 -4.31
N LEU A 107 -16.27 2.65 -4.01
CA LEU A 107 -14.91 3.13 -4.26
C LEU A 107 -14.66 3.34 -5.75
N PHE A 108 -15.00 2.35 -6.59
CA PHE A 108 -14.82 2.46 -8.03
C PHE A 108 -15.69 3.56 -8.64
N ALA A 109 -16.93 3.70 -8.22
CA ALA A 109 -17.80 4.80 -8.66
C ALA A 109 -17.18 6.17 -8.34
N ALA A 110 -16.63 6.33 -7.13
CA ALA A 110 -15.98 7.59 -6.73
C ALA A 110 -14.71 7.86 -7.55
N VAL A 111 -13.85 6.85 -7.79
CA VAL A 111 -12.62 6.98 -8.59
C VAL A 111 -12.94 7.32 -10.04
N LEU A 112 -13.98 6.73 -10.61
CA LEU A 112 -14.43 7.02 -11.98
C LEU A 112 -15.20 8.36 -12.09
N GLY A 113 -15.44 9.07 -10.97
CA GLY A 113 -16.22 10.30 -10.96
C GLY A 113 -17.70 10.10 -11.30
N VAL A 114 -18.21 8.87 -11.10
CA VAL A 114 -19.61 8.53 -11.32
C VAL A 114 -20.38 8.69 -10.02
N ASN A 115 -21.51 9.40 -10.09
CA ASN A 115 -22.42 9.51 -8.95
C ASN A 115 -23.62 8.53 -9.13
N PRO A 116 -23.65 7.40 -8.40
CA PRO A 116 -24.72 6.43 -8.54
C PRO A 116 -26.02 6.85 -7.84
N LEU A 117 -25.97 7.89 -6.98
CA LEU A 117 -27.09 8.28 -6.13
C LEU A 117 -28.31 8.72 -6.92
N GLY A 118 -28.11 9.40 -8.05
CA GLY A 118 -29.20 9.83 -8.92
C GLY A 118 -30.07 8.66 -9.39
N HIS A 119 -29.45 7.60 -9.87
CA HIS A 119 -30.14 6.40 -10.33
C HIS A 119 -30.80 5.62 -9.18
N LEU A 120 -30.11 5.47 -8.06
CA LEU A 120 -30.61 4.72 -6.91
C LEU A 120 -31.78 5.41 -6.22
N LEU A 121 -31.70 6.73 -6.04
CA LEU A 121 -32.78 7.52 -5.43
C LEU A 121 -33.96 7.70 -6.37
N ALA A 122 -33.74 7.73 -7.69
CA ALA A 122 -34.82 7.74 -8.67
C ALA A 122 -35.58 6.40 -8.69
N ALA A 123 -34.87 5.28 -8.67
CA ALA A 123 -35.47 3.94 -8.64
C ALA A 123 -36.37 3.72 -7.41
N ASN A 124 -36.05 4.36 -6.29
CA ASN A 124 -36.83 4.26 -5.04
C ASN A 124 -37.91 5.33 -4.91
N GLY A 125 -38.09 6.20 -5.91
CA GLY A 125 -39.00 7.34 -5.86
C GLY A 125 -38.57 8.46 -4.89
N ALA A 126 -37.51 8.28 -4.12
CA ALA A 126 -37.05 9.21 -3.10
C ALA A 126 -36.61 10.55 -3.72
N LEU A 127 -36.05 10.54 -4.93
CA LEU A 127 -35.60 11.74 -5.61
C LEU A 127 -36.75 12.68 -5.96
N ALA A 128 -37.94 12.16 -6.29
CA ALA A 128 -39.11 12.97 -6.65
C ALA A 128 -39.67 13.73 -5.44
N ALA A 129 -39.55 13.19 -4.24
CA ALA A 129 -40.04 13.78 -3.00
C ALA A 129 -39.15 14.93 -2.46
N LEU A 130 -37.95 15.12 -3.04
CA LEU A 130 -36.99 16.10 -2.53
C LEU A 130 -37.16 17.48 -3.19
N PRO A 131 -36.82 18.56 -2.48
CA PRO A 131 -36.71 19.91 -3.07
C PRO A 131 -35.71 19.95 -4.23
N ALA A 132 -35.94 20.83 -5.20
CA ALA A 132 -35.08 20.95 -6.39
C ALA A 132 -33.60 21.19 -6.04
N ALA A 133 -33.32 22.02 -5.04
CA ALA A 133 -31.95 22.27 -4.58
C ALA A 133 -31.27 21.02 -4.02
N ALA A 134 -31.95 20.21 -3.21
CA ALA A 134 -31.43 18.96 -2.67
C ALA A 134 -31.17 17.94 -3.79
N ARG A 135 -32.09 17.84 -4.76
CA ARG A 135 -31.91 16.97 -5.95
C ARG A 135 -30.62 17.34 -6.72
N GLN A 136 -30.46 18.63 -7.01
CA GLN A 136 -29.29 19.11 -7.74
C GLN A 136 -27.98 18.82 -6.99
N THR A 137 -27.96 18.99 -5.67
CA THR A 137 -26.79 18.67 -4.85
C THR A 137 -26.50 17.19 -4.86
N LEU A 138 -27.48 16.33 -4.57
CA LEU A 138 -27.33 14.89 -4.48
C LEU A 138 -26.94 14.23 -5.82
N THR A 139 -27.40 14.76 -6.94
CA THR A 139 -27.06 14.25 -8.29
C THR A 139 -25.79 14.88 -8.85
N GLY A 140 -25.26 15.90 -8.20
CA GLY A 140 -24.01 16.56 -8.59
C GLY A 140 -22.81 15.61 -8.57
N ARG A 141 -21.91 15.73 -9.57
CA ARG A 141 -20.74 14.86 -9.70
C ARG A 141 -19.80 14.89 -8.49
N GLN A 142 -19.74 16.02 -7.79
CA GLN A 142 -18.83 16.23 -6.65
C GLN A 142 -19.38 15.65 -5.33
N PHE A 143 -20.70 15.46 -5.23
CA PHE A 143 -21.32 15.09 -3.96
C PHE A 143 -20.89 13.69 -3.49
N PHE A 144 -20.99 12.68 -4.32
CA PHE A 144 -20.65 11.31 -3.97
C PHE A 144 -19.16 11.13 -3.64
N PRO A 145 -18.21 11.62 -4.46
CA PRO A 145 -16.79 11.58 -4.11
C PRO A 145 -16.46 12.32 -2.81
N SER A 146 -17.06 13.49 -2.57
CA SER A 146 -16.82 14.23 -1.33
C SER A 146 -17.32 13.49 -0.08
N LEU A 147 -18.45 12.81 -0.19
CA LEU A 147 -19.03 12.02 0.88
C LEU A 147 -18.17 10.81 1.24
N ILE A 148 -17.59 10.14 0.24
CA ILE A 148 -16.73 8.97 0.44
C ILE A 148 -15.31 9.36 0.90
N SER A 149 -14.88 10.58 0.68
CA SER A 149 -13.51 11.02 1.01
C SER A 149 -13.11 10.77 2.46
N GLY A 150 -14.03 10.98 3.41
CA GLY A 150 -13.81 10.71 4.83
C GLY A 150 -13.56 9.23 5.15
N PRO A 151 -14.50 8.32 4.84
CA PRO A 151 -14.31 6.88 4.95
C PRO A 151 -13.09 6.37 4.22
N PHE A 152 -12.79 6.86 3.02
CA PHE A 152 -11.61 6.50 2.25
C PHE A 152 -10.32 6.88 2.98
N ARG A 153 -10.25 8.12 3.50
CA ARG A 153 -9.11 8.58 4.30
C ARG A 153 -8.93 7.70 5.55
N HIS A 154 -10.02 7.29 6.20
CA HIS A 154 -9.94 6.38 7.35
C HIS A 154 -9.34 5.02 6.93
N GLY A 155 -9.80 4.42 5.84
CA GLY A 155 -9.23 3.19 5.29
C GLY A 155 -7.73 3.31 5.01
N LEU A 156 -7.29 4.40 4.38
CA LEU A 156 -5.87 4.67 4.14
C LEU A 156 -5.07 4.79 5.45
N ILE A 157 -5.61 5.47 6.48
CA ILE A 157 -4.97 5.59 7.78
C ILE A 157 -4.71 4.21 8.39
N VAL A 158 -5.70 3.32 8.35
CA VAL A 158 -5.58 1.95 8.86
C VAL A 158 -4.49 1.17 8.11
N VAL A 159 -4.49 1.25 6.76
CA VAL A 159 -3.48 0.59 5.93
C VAL A 159 -2.07 1.11 6.24
N PHE A 160 -1.88 2.42 6.31
CA PHE A 160 -0.56 3.00 6.60
C PHE A 160 -0.09 2.72 8.02
N ALA A 161 -1.00 2.71 9.01
CA ALA A 161 -0.67 2.31 10.37
C ALA A 161 -0.20 0.84 10.41
N PHE A 162 -0.92 -0.04 9.73
CA PHE A 162 -0.55 -1.45 9.61
C PHE A 162 0.81 -1.63 8.90
N ALA A 163 1.04 -0.95 7.78
CA ALA A 163 2.32 -0.98 7.07
C ALA A 163 3.48 -0.47 7.93
N THR A 164 3.25 0.61 8.71
CA THR A 164 4.24 1.16 9.63
C THR A 164 4.57 0.17 10.73
N ALA A 165 3.58 -0.49 11.32
CA ALA A 165 3.78 -1.51 12.33
C ALA A 165 4.60 -2.69 11.81
N LEU A 166 4.28 -3.20 10.60
CA LEU A 166 5.06 -4.27 9.96
C LEU A 166 6.49 -3.84 9.67
N SER A 167 6.70 -2.60 9.20
CA SER A 167 8.05 -2.06 8.94
C SER A 167 8.86 -1.92 10.22
N ALA A 168 8.25 -1.48 11.32
CA ALA A 168 8.89 -1.41 12.62
C ALA A 168 9.29 -2.80 13.14
N LEU A 169 8.41 -3.80 13.00
CA LEU A 169 8.71 -5.18 13.35
C LEU A 169 9.87 -5.74 12.51
N ALA A 170 9.88 -5.47 11.22
CA ALA A 170 10.97 -5.89 10.34
C ALA A 170 12.31 -5.23 10.71
N ALA A 171 12.29 -3.93 11.04
CA ALA A 171 13.46 -3.18 11.49
C ALA A 171 13.99 -3.75 12.82
N LEU A 172 13.11 -4.03 13.79
CA LEU A 172 13.46 -4.64 15.06
C LEU A 172 14.07 -6.02 14.88
N ALA A 173 13.44 -6.88 14.08
CA ALA A 173 13.96 -8.20 13.76
C ALA A 173 15.34 -8.15 13.08
N SER A 174 15.56 -7.14 12.23
CA SER A 174 16.87 -6.88 11.60
C SER A 174 17.92 -6.44 12.61
N ALA A 175 17.56 -5.55 13.53
CA ALA A 175 18.45 -5.08 14.59
C ALA A 175 18.87 -6.20 15.57
N LEU A 176 17.92 -7.08 15.91
CA LEU A 176 18.18 -8.23 16.80
C LEU A 176 19.08 -9.31 16.16
N ARG A 177 19.27 -9.29 14.85
CA ARG A 177 20.11 -10.28 14.15
C ARG A 177 21.60 -10.12 14.48
N GLY A 178 22.05 -9.01 15.07
CA GLY A 178 23.41 -8.73 15.46
C GLY A 178 24.40 -8.60 14.28
N THR A 179 25.49 -7.92 14.50
CA THR A 179 26.67 -7.96 13.62
C THR A 179 27.33 -9.32 13.74
N ARG A 180 27.36 -10.11 12.66
CA ARG A 180 28.22 -11.28 12.61
C ARG A 180 29.67 -10.80 12.78
N PRO A 181 30.47 -11.40 13.71
CA PRO A 181 31.88 -11.08 13.77
C PRO A 181 32.50 -11.41 12.40
N ASP A 182 33.34 -10.51 11.92
CA ASP A 182 34.10 -10.68 10.69
C ASP A 182 34.82 -12.03 10.77
N ARG A 183 34.47 -12.91 9.82
CA ARG A 183 35.21 -14.15 9.65
C ARG A 183 36.61 -13.77 9.22
N PRO A 184 37.67 -14.08 9.99
CA PRO A 184 39.02 -13.71 9.58
C PRO A 184 39.26 -14.21 8.17
N ALA A 185 39.78 -13.33 7.31
CA ALA A 185 40.16 -13.66 5.95
C ALA A 185 40.98 -14.95 5.98
N ARG A 186 40.49 -15.99 5.31
CA ARG A 186 41.20 -17.23 5.15
C ARG A 186 42.51 -16.88 4.49
N PRO A 187 43.69 -17.20 5.08
CA PRO A 187 44.94 -16.87 4.42
C PRO A 187 44.91 -17.55 3.05
N ASP A 188 45.10 -16.75 2.00
CA ASP A 188 45.35 -17.24 0.67
C ASP A 188 46.47 -18.29 0.79
N HIS A 189 46.18 -19.50 0.32
CA HIS A 189 47.24 -20.47 0.10
C HIS A 189 48.17 -19.87 -0.96
N ALA A 190 49.06 -19.01 -0.45
CA ALA A 190 50.14 -18.46 -1.19
C ALA A 190 50.99 -19.56 -1.77
N THR A 191 51.25 -19.43 -3.03
CA THR A 191 52.43 -19.88 -3.72
C THR A 191 52.74 -21.37 -3.64
N ARG A 192 52.15 -22.11 -4.59
CA ARG A 192 52.83 -23.30 -5.11
C ARG A 192 54.21 -22.84 -5.66
N PRO A 193 55.34 -23.36 -5.16
CA PRO A 193 56.61 -23.09 -5.78
C PRO A 193 56.56 -23.68 -7.21
N SER A 194 56.91 -22.87 -8.19
CA SER A 194 57.15 -23.31 -9.57
C SER A 194 58.20 -24.39 -9.57
N GLN A 195 57.81 -25.64 -9.83
CA GLN A 195 58.74 -26.70 -10.14
C GLN A 195 59.36 -26.38 -11.48
N THR A 196 60.57 -25.84 -11.41
CA THR A 196 61.50 -25.73 -12.55
C THR A 196 61.86 -27.15 -12.99
N THR A 197 61.22 -27.65 -14.03
CA THR A 197 61.72 -28.82 -14.74
C THR A 197 62.97 -28.45 -15.46
N SER A 198 64.13 -28.79 -14.87
CA SER A 198 65.38 -28.83 -15.60
C SER A 198 65.38 -30.03 -16.55
N HIS A 199 65.12 -29.79 -17.84
CA HIS A 199 65.53 -30.73 -18.89
C HIS A 199 67.06 -30.60 -19.08
N SER A 200 67.80 -31.60 -18.61
CA SER A 200 69.19 -31.86 -19.01
C SER A 200 69.17 -33.15 -19.83
N LYS A 201 69.51 -32.99 -21.13
CA LYS A 201 70.04 -33.94 -22.08
C LYS A 201 69.38 -35.33 -22.20
#